data_48d60411e4cd90378eff0bdcba1fa7fa
#
_entry.id   48d60411e4cd90378eff0bdcba1fa7fa
#
_cell.length_a   1.000
_cell.length_b   1.000
_cell.length_c   1.000
_cell.angle_alpha   90.00
_cell.angle_beta   90.00
_cell.angle_gamma   90.00
#
_symmetry.space_group_name_H-M   'P 1'
#
loop_
_entity.id
_entity.type
_entity.pdbx_description
1 polymer ?
#
loop_
_entity_poly.entity_id
_entity_poly.type
_entity_poly.pdbx_seq_one_letter_code
_entity_poly.pdbx_strand_id
1 'polypeptide(L)'
;MQTDQRMGILEYTKLAVTLAALAGFLLFTGAPRVRANEAECQHRTERADHNLHEAIKHHGYDSKQAEHARHELAEAREYCWNENHRWWDVEAHEWRVEHNWDEDHGRR
;
A
#
# COMPACT_ATOMS: atom_id res chain seq x y z
N MET A 1 21.32 51.87 -1.33
CA MET A 1 20.25 51.91 -0.35
C MET A 1 18.93 51.48 -0.90
N GLN A 2 18.50 51.98 -2.03
CA GLN A 2 17.26 51.56 -2.65
C GLN A 2 17.26 50.09 -3.06
N THR A 3 18.42 49.58 -3.45
CA THR A 3 18.60 48.18 -3.85
C THR A 3 18.38 47.20 -2.69
N ASP A 4 18.80 47.59 -1.50
CA ASP A 4 18.66 46.73 -0.31
C ASP A 4 17.20 46.60 0.11
N GLN A 5 16.44 47.68 0.00
CA GLN A 5 15.00 47.63 0.30
C GLN A 5 14.24 46.72 -0.67
N ARG A 6 14.64 46.72 -1.93
CA ARG A 6 14.03 45.84 -2.94
C ARG A 6 14.34 44.36 -2.64
N MET A 7 15.53 44.07 -2.20
CA MET A 7 15.92 42.73 -1.83
C MET A 7 15.10 42.22 -0.65
N GLY A 8 14.88 43.09 0.35
CA GLY A 8 14.06 42.71 1.51
C GLY A 8 12.64 42.35 1.13
N ILE A 9 12.02 43.09 0.23
CA ILE A 9 10.67 42.84 -0.23
C ILE A 9 10.61 41.51 -0.99
N LEU A 10 11.58 41.20 -1.83
CA LEU A 10 11.65 39.96 -2.57
C LEU A 10 11.78 38.76 -1.65
N GLU A 11 12.58 38.90 -0.58
CA GLU A 11 12.73 37.84 0.41
C GLU A 11 11.45 37.55 1.14
N TYR A 12 10.69 38.55 1.54
CA TYR A 12 9.37 38.38 2.16
C TYR A 12 8.41 37.67 1.24
N THR A 13 8.39 37.98 -0.02
CA THR A 13 7.54 37.35 -1.01
C THR A 13 7.86 35.88 -1.16
N LYS A 14 9.14 35.52 -1.19
CA LYS A 14 9.60 34.15 -1.28
C LYS A 14 9.18 33.34 -0.05
N LEU A 15 9.35 33.90 1.13
CA LEU A 15 8.95 33.26 2.38
C LEU A 15 7.45 32.99 2.44
N ALA A 16 6.64 33.95 2.01
CA ALA A 16 5.20 33.80 1.99
C ALA A 16 4.75 32.67 1.05
N VAL A 17 5.36 32.57 -0.12
CA VAL A 17 5.08 31.52 -1.08
C VAL A 17 5.46 30.15 -0.53
N THR A 18 6.60 30.07 0.13
CA THR A 18 7.07 28.81 0.75
C THR A 18 6.11 28.31 1.83
N LEU A 19 5.65 29.21 2.68
CA LEU A 19 4.69 28.88 3.73
C LEU A 19 3.35 28.38 3.16
N ALA A 20 2.86 29.00 2.11
CA ALA A 20 1.64 28.60 1.45
C ALA A 20 1.79 27.17 0.86
N ALA A 21 2.92 26.88 0.26
CA ALA A 21 3.21 25.55 -0.30
C ALA A 21 3.24 24.48 0.79
N LEU A 22 3.84 24.78 1.96
CA LEU A 22 3.89 23.86 3.08
C LEU A 22 2.49 23.58 3.66
N ALA A 23 1.67 24.61 3.79
CA ALA A 23 0.30 24.44 4.26
C ALA A 23 -0.54 23.59 3.31
N GLY A 24 -0.38 23.79 2.01
CA GLY A 24 -1.04 22.97 0.99
C GLY A 24 -0.59 21.52 1.04
N PHE A 25 0.67 21.28 1.27
CA PHE A 25 1.21 19.94 1.41
C PHE A 25 0.62 19.20 2.63
N LEU A 26 0.52 19.88 3.77
CA LEU A 26 -0.04 19.28 4.98
C LEU A 26 -1.51 18.91 4.81
N LEU A 27 -2.29 19.72 4.14
CA LEU A 27 -3.68 19.42 3.85
C LEU A 27 -3.83 18.20 2.93
N PHE A 28 -2.92 18.06 2.00
CA PHE A 28 -2.93 16.95 1.05
C PHE A 28 -2.57 15.62 1.72
N THR A 29 -1.67 15.61 2.71
CA THR A 29 -1.23 14.39 3.37
C THR A 29 -2.29 13.78 4.30
N GLY A 30 -3.32 14.53 4.72
CA GLY A 30 -4.39 14.00 5.56
C GLY A 30 -5.33 13.04 4.83
N ALA A 31 -5.62 13.28 3.55
CA ALA A 31 -6.55 12.49 2.75
C ALA A 31 -5.97 11.15 2.24
N PRO A 32 -4.68 11.02 1.87
CA PRO A 32 -4.15 9.77 1.31
C PRO A 32 -3.92 8.62 2.28
N ARG A 33 -4.01 8.83 3.59
CA ARG A 33 -3.71 7.77 4.57
C ARG A 33 -4.59 6.54 4.44
N VAL A 34 -5.90 6.73 4.25
CA VAL A 34 -6.85 5.62 4.10
C VAL A 34 -6.57 4.87 2.81
N ARG A 35 -6.29 5.59 1.73
CA ARG A 35 -5.94 4.99 0.44
C ARG A 35 -4.59 4.28 0.49
N ALA A 36 -3.63 4.81 1.26
CA ALA A 36 -2.32 4.20 1.42
C ALA A 36 -2.42 2.83 2.08
N ASN A 37 -3.28 2.68 3.11
CA ASN A 37 -3.47 1.39 3.77
C ASN A 37 -4.12 0.37 2.85
N GLU A 38 -5.07 0.77 2.04
CA GLU A 38 -5.70 -0.11 1.05
C GLU A 38 -4.71 -0.50 -0.04
N ALA A 39 -3.94 0.45 -0.55
CA ALA A 39 -2.92 0.20 -1.56
C ALA A 39 -1.82 -0.71 -1.02
N GLU A 40 -1.40 -0.53 0.21
CA GLU A 40 -0.39 -1.38 0.83
C GLU A 40 -0.91 -2.80 1.03
N CYS A 41 -2.13 -2.95 1.50
CA CYS A 41 -2.79 -4.24 1.65
C CYS A 41 -2.86 -4.98 0.31
N GLN A 42 -3.34 -4.32 -0.72
CA GLN A 42 -3.42 -4.87 -2.06
C GLN A 42 -2.05 -5.29 -2.57
N HIS A 43 -1.06 -4.44 -2.42
CA HIS A 43 0.30 -4.69 -2.87
C HIS A 43 0.94 -5.88 -2.14
N ARG A 44 0.75 -5.98 -0.82
CA ARG A 44 1.24 -7.12 -0.03
C ARG A 44 0.64 -8.43 -0.49
N THR A 45 -0.66 -8.43 -0.72
CA THR A 45 -1.38 -9.63 -1.15
C THR A 45 -0.95 -10.05 -2.55
N GLU A 46 -0.82 -9.10 -3.46
CA GLU A 46 -0.35 -9.38 -4.82
C GLU A 46 1.06 -9.92 -4.85
N ARG A 47 1.93 -9.37 -4.03
CA ARG A 47 3.31 -9.85 -3.92
C ARG A 47 3.37 -11.26 -3.34
N ALA A 48 2.60 -11.53 -2.30
CA ALA A 48 2.56 -12.85 -1.68
C ALA A 48 1.98 -13.90 -2.64
N ASP A 49 0.95 -13.53 -3.38
CA ASP A 49 0.37 -14.37 -4.43
C ASP A 49 1.36 -14.67 -5.54
N HIS A 50 2.08 -13.66 -6.00
CA HIS A 50 3.14 -13.83 -7.00
C HIS A 50 4.23 -14.78 -6.51
N ASN A 51 4.68 -14.60 -5.26
CA ASN A 51 5.69 -15.47 -4.65
C ASN A 51 5.22 -16.91 -4.57
N LEU A 52 3.94 -17.14 -4.27
CA LEU A 52 3.37 -18.47 -4.28
C LEU A 52 3.41 -19.10 -5.66
N HIS A 53 3.01 -18.36 -6.68
CA HIS A 53 3.07 -18.86 -8.06
C HIS A 53 4.50 -19.22 -8.48
N GLU A 54 5.47 -18.37 -8.13
CA GLU A 54 6.88 -18.64 -8.40
C GLU A 54 7.40 -19.85 -7.64
N ALA A 55 7.01 -20.01 -6.39
CA ALA A 55 7.41 -21.17 -5.59
C ALA A 55 6.86 -22.48 -6.17
N ILE A 56 5.60 -22.48 -6.60
CA ILE A 56 4.98 -23.63 -7.25
C ILE A 56 5.70 -23.95 -8.57
N LYS A 57 5.98 -22.93 -9.35
CA LYS A 57 6.65 -23.08 -10.67
C LYS A 57 8.03 -23.67 -10.54
N HIS A 58 8.82 -23.22 -9.57
CA HIS A 58 10.22 -23.62 -9.43
C HIS A 58 10.45 -24.83 -8.53
N HIS A 59 9.56 -25.09 -7.57
CA HIS A 59 9.76 -26.11 -6.56
C HIS A 59 8.63 -27.15 -6.47
N GLY A 60 7.51 -26.88 -7.13
CA GLY A 60 6.34 -27.76 -7.13
C GLY A 60 5.28 -27.38 -6.11
N TYR A 61 4.07 -27.85 -6.36
CA TYR A 61 2.89 -27.53 -5.55
C TYR A 61 3.02 -27.98 -4.09
N ASP A 62 3.59 -29.18 -3.87
CA ASP A 62 3.72 -29.77 -2.54
C ASP A 62 5.06 -29.47 -1.87
N SER A 63 5.84 -28.54 -2.41
CA SER A 63 7.14 -28.18 -1.86
C SER A 63 6.99 -27.38 -0.56
N LYS A 64 8.05 -27.41 0.25
CA LYS A 64 8.15 -26.56 1.45
C LYS A 64 8.11 -25.09 1.10
N GLN A 65 8.68 -24.72 -0.03
CA GLN A 65 8.70 -23.34 -0.50
C GLN A 65 7.28 -22.86 -0.83
N ALA A 66 6.48 -23.71 -1.49
CA ALA A 66 5.08 -23.37 -1.78
C ALA A 66 4.25 -23.29 -0.49
N GLU A 67 4.47 -24.20 0.45
CA GLU A 67 3.78 -24.16 1.74
C GLU A 67 4.10 -22.87 2.50
N HIS A 68 5.37 -22.49 2.55
CA HIS A 68 5.79 -21.25 3.18
C HIS A 68 5.14 -20.04 2.49
N ALA A 69 5.11 -20.04 1.17
CA ALA A 69 4.50 -18.96 0.41
C ALA A 69 2.98 -18.87 0.63
N ARG A 70 2.30 -20.02 0.79
CA ARG A 70 0.86 -20.04 1.16
C ARG A 70 0.64 -19.40 2.53
N HIS A 71 1.52 -19.69 3.47
CA HIS A 71 1.46 -19.11 4.80
C HIS A 71 1.62 -17.59 4.74
N GLU A 72 2.57 -17.10 3.96
CA GLU A 72 2.76 -15.66 3.77
C GLU A 72 1.55 -14.99 3.11
N LEU A 73 0.91 -15.67 2.16
CA LEU A 73 -0.30 -15.16 1.53
C LEU A 73 -1.45 -15.08 2.54
N ALA A 74 -1.60 -16.09 3.38
CA ALA A 74 -2.60 -16.07 4.45
C ALA A 74 -2.35 -14.94 5.45
N GLU A 75 -1.09 -14.70 5.81
CA GLU A 75 -0.74 -13.57 6.68
C GLU A 75 -1.04 -12.22 6.03
N ALA A 76 -0.80 -12.07 4.73
CA ALA A 76 -1.12 -10.85 4.01
C ALA A 76 -2.63 -10.59 4.01
N ARG A 77 -3.43 -11.62 3.80
CA ARG A 77 -4.89 -11.52 3.86
C ARG A 77 -5.39 -11.19 5.27
N GLU A 78 -4.79 -11.79 6.28
CA GLU A 78 -5.10 -11.51 7.68
C GLU A 78 -4.77 -10.06 8.03
N TYR A 79 -3.64 -9.56 7.57
CA TYR A 79 -3.28 -8.16 7.74
C TYR A 79 -4.33 -7.23 7.12
N CYS A 80 -4.76 -7.54 5.90
CA CYS A 80 -5.80 -6.77 5.22
C CYS A 80 -7.10 -6.75 6.02
N TRP A 81 -7.49 -7.91 6.53
CA TRP A 81 -8.71 -8.05 7.32
C TRP A 81 -8.65 -7.23 8.61
N ASN A 82 -7.54 -7.29 9.32
CA ASN A 82 -7.37 -6.56 10.57
C ASN A 82 -7.39 -5.05 10.38
N GLU A 83 -6.84 -4.57 9.27
CA GLU A 83 -6.76 -3.14 9.00
C GLU A 83 -8.02 -2.55 8.37
N ASN A 84 -8.68 -3.31 7.50
CA ASN A 84 -9.75 -2.79 6.65
C ASN A 84 -11.07 -3.55 6.77
N HIS A 85 -11.13 -4.66 7.50
CA HIS A 85 -12.27 -5.58 7.58
C HIS A 85 -12.69 -6.13 6.21
N ARG A 86 -11.71 -6.28 5.33
CA ARG A 86 -11.85 -6.89 4.02
C ARG A 86 -10.47 -7.30 3.54
N TRP A 87 -10.44 -8.17 2.55
CA TRP A 87 -9.19 -8.64 1.98
C TRP A 87 -9.23 -8.55 0.46
N TRP A 88 -8.05 -8.48 -0.15
CA TRP A 88 -7.92 -8.34 -1.60
C TRP A 88 -7.82 -9.71 -2.25
N ASP A 89 -8.78 -10.01 -3.14
CA ASP A 89 -8.76 -11.22 -3.97
C ASP A 89 -8.02 -10.93 -5.26
N VAL A 90 -6.80 -11.44 -5.36
CA VAL A 90 -5.92 -11.17 -6.51
C VAL A 90 -6.48 -11.74 -7.80
N GLU A 91 -7.08 -12.92 -7.75
CA GLU A 91 -7.64 -13.56 -8.94
C GLU A 91 -8.86 -12.83 -9.48
N ALA A 92 -9.76 -12.46 -8.59
CA ALA A 92 -10.99 -11.78 -8.97
C ALA A 92 -10.81 -10.28 -9.15
N HIS A 93 -9.69 -9.71 -8.72
CA HIS A 93 -9.43 -8.26 -8.73
C HIS A 93 -10.51 -7.48 -8.00
N GLU A 94 -10.92 -7.96 -6.84
CA GLU A 94 -11.95 -7.30 -6.04
C GLU A 94 -11.72 -7.45 -4.55
N TRP A 95 -12.29 -6.53 -3.78
CA TRP A 95 -12.30 -6.62 -2.34
C TRP A 95 -13.39 -7.57 -1.89
N ARG A 96 -13.05 -8.45 -0.94
CA ARG A 96 -14.00 -9.36 -0.34
C ARG A 96 -14.22 -9.00 1.11
N VAL A 97 -15.48 -9.08 1.53
CA VAL A 97 -15.91 -8.70 2.88
C VAL A 97 -16.20 -9.93 3.76
N GLU A 98 -15.99 -11.12 3.24
CA GLU A 98 -16.20 -12.38 3.97
C GLU A 98 -14.87 -12.94 4.44
N HIS A 99 -14.80 -13.37 5.69
CA HIS A 99 -13.59 -13.94 6.29
C HIS A 99 -13.44 -15.41 5.91
N ASN A 100 -13.23 -15.69 4.62
CA ASN A 100 -13.28 -17.03 4.08
C ASN A 100 -12.15 -17.37 3.09
N TRP A 101 -11.02 -16.69 3.16
CA TRP A 101 -9.92 -16.98 2.24
C TRP A 101 -9.31 -18.37 2.43
N ASP A 102 -9.53 -19.00 3.58
CA ASP A 102 -9.05 -20.35 3.86
C ASP A 102 -9.73 -21.40 2.97
N GLU A 103 -10.92 -21.12 2.51
CA GLU A 103 -11.68 -22.05 1.66
C GLU A 103 -11.07 -22.22 0.27
N ASP A 104 -10.27 -21.25 -0.16
CA ASP A 104 -9.66 -21.26 -1.49
C ASP A 104 -8.32 -22.00 -1.55
N HIS A 105 -7.80 -22.49 -0.43
CA HIS A 105 -6.50 -23.16 -0.37
C HIS A 105 -6.41 -24.40 -1.26
N GLY A 106 -7.48 -25.12 -1.43
CA GLY A 106 -7.50 -26.32 -2.24
C GLY A 106 -7.42 -26.07 -3.74
N ARG A 107 -7.58 -24.85 -4.18
CA ARG A 107 -7.58 -24.49 -5.60
C ARG A 107 -6.23 -24.01 -6.12
N ARG A 108 -5.27 -23.87 -5.25
CA ARG A 108 -3.97 -23.34 -5.63
C ARG A 108 -2.82 -24.34 -5.37
#